data_96c39ddd9cf25a6a918bb8c98387dd4e
#
_entry.id   96c39ddd9cf25a6a918bb8c98387dd4e
#
_cell.length_a   1.000
_cell.length_b   1.000
_cell.length_c   1.000
_cell.angle_alpha   90.00
_cell.angle_beta   90.00
_cell.angle_gamma   90.00
#
_symmetry.space_group_name_H-M   'P 1'
#
loop_
_entity.id
_entity.type
_entity.pdbx_description
1 polymer ?
#
loop_
_entity_poly.entity_id
_entity_poly.type
_entity_poly.pdbx_seq_one_letter_code
_entity_poly.pdbx_strand_id
1 'polypeptide(L)'
;MKFANRTSRSARRFVPPGLRYASYCFLLAGIVAVSYAGYILADARVYQAVELRKFSHHAPLVEPHLLTIGEVMGQIEIPSLELRAVIVQGDSTEILRRAVGHLPETPIPGEWGNVALAGHRDSLFRPLRHIQTGDFITLRTIGGETFQYRVESTRVVSPTDMEVLKPSNRKELTLITCFPFDFVGSAPNRFIVRAFEVAPSND
;
A
#
# COMPACT_ATOMS: atom_id res chain seq x y z
N MET A 1 -59.48 -8.78 52.78
CA MET A 1 -58.10 -8.59 52.17
C MET A 1 -58.33 -8.39 50.68
N LYS A 2 -58.18 -7.13 50.17
CA LYS A 2 -58.33 -6.81 48.74
C LYS A 2 -56.95 -6.57 48.19
N PHE A 3 -56.46 -7.44 47.30
CA PHE A 3 -55.21 -7.25 46.52
C PHE A 3 -55.46 -6.29 45.35
N ALA A 4 -54.89 -5.13 45.40
CA ALA A 4 -54.90 -4.16 44.31
C ALA A 4 -53.93 -4.60 43.22
N ASN A 5 -54.48 -4.98 42.07
CA ASN A 5 -53.70 -5.33 40.88
C ASN A 5 -53.19 -4.03 40.20
N ARG A 6 -51.90 -3.75 40.32
CA ARG A 6 -51.23 -2.57 39.75
C ARG A 6 -50.81 -2.89 38.32
N THR A 7 -51.71 -2.67 37.36
CA THR A 7 -51.37 -2.75 35.95
C THR A 7 -50.36 -1.67 35.57
N SER A 8 -49.14 -2.10 35.32
CA SER A 8 -48.07 -1.26 34.77
C SER A 8 -48.46 -0.83 33.33
N ARG A 9 -48.89 0.42 33.19
CA ARG A 9 -49.10 1.03 31.86
C ARG A 9 -47.70 1.32 31.29
N SER A 10 -47.26 0.50 30.32
CA SER A 10 -46.13 0.79 29.46
C SER A 10 -46.38 2.10 28.71
N ALA A 11 -45.68 3.17 29.12
CA ALA A 11 -45.72 4.46 28.43
C ALA A 11 -44.97 4.30 27.10
N ARG A 12 -45.74 4.14 26.01
CA ARG A 12 -45.17 4.25 24.66
C ARG A 12 -44.59 5.66 24.51
N ARG A 13 -43.26 5.77 24.50
CA ARG A 13 -42.55 7.03 24.22
C ARG A 13 -42.94 7.47 22.83
N PHE A 14 -43.66 8.58 22.73
CA PHE A 14 -44.02 9.23 21.48
C PHE A 14 -42.76 9.90 20.94
N VAL A 15 -42.15 9.29 19.90
CA VAL A 15 -40.98 9.89 19.20
C VAL A 15 -41.53 10.89 18.22
N PRO A 16 -41.17 12.19 18.33
CA PRO A 16 -41.66 13.22 17.42
C PRO A 16 -41.22 12.92 15.98
N PRO A 17 -42.07 13.20 14.97
CA PRO A 17 -41.81 12.87 13.57
C PRO A 17 -40.47 13.44 13.07
N GLY A 18 -40.08 14.64 13.49
CA GLY A 18 -38.80 15.25 13.15
C GLY A 18 -37.57 14.42 13.57
N LEU A 19 -37.63 13.74 14.73
CA LEU A 19 -36.53 12.90 15.20
C LEU A 19 -36.45 11.59 14.36
N ARG A 20 -37.55 11.11 13.82
CA ARG A 20 -37.58 9.96 12.89
C ARG A 20 -36.94 10.32 11.53
N TYR A 21 -37.21 11.48 10.97
CA TYR A 21 -36.60 11.94 9.73
C TYR A 21 -35.10 12.17 9.93
N ALA A 22 -34.70 12.79 11.03
CA ALA A 22 -33.28 12.97 11.36
C ALA A 22 -32.55 11.63 11.43
N SER A 23 -33.12 10.61 12.10
CA SER A 23 -32.48 9.28 12.16
C SER A 23 -32.36 8.60 10.79
N TYR A 24 -33.34 8.75 9.91
CA TYR A 24 -33.24 8.24 8.53
C TYR A 24 -32.14 8.96 7.71
N CYS A 25 -32.01 10.28 7.86
CA CYS A 25 -30.94 11.02 7.23
C CYS A 25 -29.54 10.58 7.70
N PHE A 26 -29.37 10.37 9.00
CA PHE A 26 -28.10 9.86 9.54
C PHE A 26 -27.82 8.42 9.10
N LEU A 27 -28.85 7.56 9.05
CA LEU A 27 -28.69 6.21 8.55
C LEU A 27 -28.25 6.20 7.08
N LEU A 28 -28.90 7.01 6.24
CA LEU A 28 -28.60 7.12 4.82
C LEU A 28 -27.18 7.67 4.60
N ALA A 29 -26.80 8.71 5.34
CA ALA A 29 -25.43 9.25 5.31
C ALA A 29 -24.40 8.19 5.74
N GLY A 30 -24.70 7.41 6.78
CA GLY A 30 -23.83 6.31 7.22
C GLY A 30 -23.68 5.22 6.16
N ILE A 31 -24.78 4.80 5.51
CA ILE A 31 -24.73 3.83 4.41
C ILE A 31 -23.88 4.35 3.25
N VAL A 32 -24.08 5.60 2.84
CA VAL A 32 -23.28 6.21 1.76
C VAL A 32 -21.80 6.24 2.13
N ALA A 33 -21.45 6.65 3.34
CA ALA A 33 -20.06 6.69 3.80
C ALA A 33 -19.41 5.29 3.82
N VAL A 34 -20.10 4.29 4.33
CA VAL A 34 -19.60 2.90 4.35
C VAL A 34 -19.47 2.33 2.95
N SER A 35 -20.44 2.59 2.06
CA SER A 35 -20.39 2.16 0.66
C SER A 35 -19.23 2.80 -0.09
N TYR A 36 -18.97 4.08 0.13
CA TYR A 36 -17.85 4.79 -0.48
C TYR A 36 -16.50 4.25 0.03
N ALA A 37 -16.37 4.03 1.34
CA ALA A 37 -15.17 3.42 1.91
C ALA A 37 -14.94 2.00 1.37
N GLY A 38 -16.00 1.19 1.29
CA GLY A 38 -15.97 -0.15 0.70
C GLY A 38 -15.55 -0.14 -0.77
N TYR A 39 -16.04 0.83 -1.55
CA TYR A 39 -15.64 1.00 -2.95
C TYR A 39 -14.14 1.28 -3.10
N ILE A 40 -13.58 2.22 -2.30
CA ILE A 40 -12.15 2.54 -2.37
C ILE A 40 -11.27 1.32 -2.03
N LEU A 41 -11.64 0.56 -0.98
CA LEU A 41 -10.90 -0.64 -0.59
C LEU A 41 -11.01 -1.76 -1.64
N ALA A 42 -12.17 -1.92 -2.27
CA ALA A 42 -12.39 -2.91 -3.31
C ALA A 42 -11.62 -2.56 -4.58
N ASP A 43 -11.61 -1.29 -4.99
CA ASP A 43 -10.92 -0.80 -6.20
C ASP A 43 -9.43 -1.15 -6.17
N ALA A 44 -8.74 -0.87 -5.06
CA ALA A 44 -7.32 -1.19 -4.91
C ALA A 44 -7.06 -2.71 -4.97
N ARG A 45 -7.90 -3.54 -4.31
CA ARG A 45 -7.75 -4.99 -4.33
C ARG A 45 -8.03 -5.60 -5.69
N VAL A 46 -9.07 -5.12 -6.36
CA VAL A 46 -9.42 -5.58 -7.72
C VAL A 46 -8.31 -5.22 -8.70
N TYR A 47 -7.80 -3.99 -8.65
CA TYR A 47 -6.67 -3.56 -9.47
C TYR A 47 -5.46 -4.49 -9.28
N GLN A 48 -5.02 -4.71 -8.04
CA GLN A 48 -3.92 -5.63 -7.73
C GLN A 48 -4.18 -7.05 -8.26
N ALA A 49 -5.38 -7.59 -8.01
CA ALA A 49 -5.71 -8.94 -8.45
C ALA A 49 -5.73 -9.10 -9.98
N VAL A 50 -6.23 -8.11 -10.70
CA VAL A 50 -6.29 -8.11 -12.17
C VAL A 50 -4.89 -8.00 -12.76
N GLU A 51 -4.10 -7.02 -12.29
CA GLU A 51 -2.76 -6.79 -12.85
C GLU A 51 -1.79 -7.94 -12.51
N LEU A 52 -1.82 -8.47 -11.27
CA LEU A 52 -1.02 -9.65 -10.92
C LEU A 52 -1.38 -10.89 -11.75
N ARG A 53 -2.67 -11.07 -12.12
CA ARG A 53 -3.08 -12.17 -13.01
C ARG A 53 -2.57 -11.97 -14.44
N LYS A 54 -2.68 -10.76 -14.99
CA LYS A 54 -2.13 -10.44 -16.32
C LYS A 54 -0.62 -10.70 -16.35
N PHE A 55 0.07 -10.30 -15.29
CA PHE A 55 1.50 -10.50 -15.15
C PHE A 55 1.91 -11.98 -15.17
N SER A 56 1.07 -12.87 -14.63
CA SER A 56 1.33 -14.32 -14.61
C SER A 56 1.17 -14.99 -16.00
N HIS A 57 0.44 -14.37 -16.92
CA HIS A 57 0.07 -14.99 -18.20
C HIS A 57 0.78 -14.39 -19.43
N HIS A 58 1.26 -13.16 -19.36
CA HIS A 58 1.92 -12.49 -20.47
C HIS A 58 3.03 -11.59 -19.93
N ALA A 59 4.29 -11.91 -20.27
CA ALA A 59 5.39 -10.96 -20.17
C ALA A 59 5.49 -10.23 -21.52
N PRO A 60 4.94 -9.01 -21.69
CA PRO A 60 5.16 -8.26 -22.90
C PRO A 60 6.63 -7.86 -22.96
N LEU A 61 7.24 -7.97 -24.15
CA LEU A 61 8.57 -7.44 -24.44
C LEU A 61 8.49 -5.91 -24.47
N VAL A 62 8.49 -5.27 -23.31
CA VAL A 62 8.53 -3.81 -23.19
C VAL A 62 9.94 -3.42 -22.80
N GLU A 63 10.54 -2.53 -23.56
CA GLU A 63 11.81 -1.89 -23.22
C GLU A 63 11.62 -1.03 -21.94
N PRO A 64 12.26 -1.37 -20.81
CA PRO A 64 11.94 -0.75 -19.51
C PRO A 64 12.13 0.76 -19.45
N HIS A 65 13.05 1.32 -20.22
CA HIS A 65 13.32 2.77 -20.24
C HIS A 65 12.33 3.61 -21.07
N LEU A 66 11.31 3.00 -21.66
CA LEU A 66 10.23 3.70 -22.37
C LEU A 66 8.94 3.77 -21.55
N LEU A 67 8.95 3.31 -20.28
CA LEU A 67 7.75 3.30 -19.45
C LEU A 67 7.30 4.73 -19.14
N THR A 68 6.03 4.99 -19.42
CA THR A 68 5.37 6.25 -19.09
C THR A 68 4.73 6.20 -17.70
N ILE A 69 4.48 7.38 -17.12
CA ILE A 69 3.81 7.48 -15.82
C ILE A 69 2.45 6.76 -15.87
N GLY A 70 2.21 5.90 -14.89
CA GLY A 70 0.98 5.11 -14.78
C GLY A 70 1.06 3.70 -15.40
N GLU A 71 2.13 3.37 -16.11
CA GLU A 71 2.32 2.02 -16.67
C GLU A 71 2.88 1.04 -15.63
N VAL A 72 2.46 -0.22 -15.76
CA VAL A 72 2.95 -1.30 -14.90
C VAL A 72 4.38 -1.65 -15.28
N MET A 73 5.29 -1.60 -14.31
CA MET A 73 6.70 -1.97 -14.47
C MET A 73 6.98 -3.43 -14.10
N GLY A 74 6.23 -3.94 -13.12
CA GLY A 74 6.51 -5.24 -12.57
C GLY A 74 5.75 -5.53 -11.28
N GLN A 75 6.30 -6.43 -10.49
CA GLN A 75 5.80 -6.74 -9.14
C GLN A 75 6.94 -6.81 -8.12
N ILE A 76 6.60 -6.48 -6.89
CA ILE A 76 7.42 -6.71 -5.70
C ILE A 76 6.84 -7.87 -4.89
N GLU A 77 7.72 -8.72 -4.37
CA GLU A 77 7.38 -9.80 -3.45
C GLU A 77 8.35 -9.83 -2.27
N ILE A 78 7.82 -9.92 -1.05
CA ILE A 78 8.57 -10.10 0.20
C ILE A 78 7.94 -11.27 0.93
N PRO A 79 8.45 -12.51 0.75
CA PRO A 79 7.81 -13.73 1.26
C PRO A 79 7.64 -13.74 2.77
N SER A 80 8.63 -13.26 3.53
CA SER A 80 8.57 -13.19 5.00
C SER A 80 7.42 -12.33 5.54
N LEU A 81 6.89 -11.44 4.72
CA LEU A 81 5.79 -10.51 5.07
C LEU A 81 4.48 -10.84 4.35
N GLU A 82 4.46 -11.91 3.55
CA GLU A 82 3.34 -12.22 2.63
C GLU A 82 2.93 -11.02 1.76
N LEU A 83 3.90 -10.12 1.48
CA LEU A 83 3.67 -8.94 0.68
C LEU A 83 3.89 -9.28 -0.79
N ARG A 84 2.87 -9.03 -1.60
CA ARG A 84 2.95 -9.06 -3.06
C ARG A 84 2.16 -7.88 -3.61
N ALA A 85 2.79 -7.07 -4.46
CA ALA A 85 2.15 -5.89 -5.05
C ALA A 85 2.67 -5.59 -6.45
N VAL A 86 1.83 -4.97 -7.27
CA VAL A 86 2.21 -4.41 -8.58
C VAL A 86 3.03 -3.14 -8.37
N ILE A 87 4.07 -2.97 -9.19
CA ILE A 87 4.87 -1.75 -9.29
C ILE A 87 4.42 -0.98 -10.53
N VAL A 88 4.17 0.31 -10.37
CA VAL A 88 3.75 1.23 -11.42
C VAL A 88 4.73 2.40 -11.50
N GLN A 89 5.02 2.86 -12.71
CA GLN A 89 5.86 4.04 -12.93
C GLN A 89 5.19 5.30 -12.40
N GLY A 90 5.87 6.03 -11.48
CA GLY A 90 5.37 7.24 -10.85
C GLY A 90 4.99 7.04 -9.38
N ASP A 91 4.89 8.16 -8.67
CA ASP A 91 4.66 8.21 -7.23
C ASP A 91 3.51 9.15 -6.84
N SER A 92 2.62 9.48 -7.80
CA SER A 92 1.46 10.30 -7.53
C SER A 92 0.51 9.65 -6.52
N THR A 93 -0.25 10.47 -5.78
CA THR A 93 -1.23 9.98 -4.80
C THR A 93 -2.21 8.98 -5.40
N GLU A 94 -2.56 9.14 -6.69
CA GLU A 94 -3.46 8.23 -7.39
C GLU A 94 -2.83 6.85 -7.60
N ILE A 95 -1.56 6.81 -8.01
CA ILE A 95 -0.80 5.57 -8.19
C ILE A 95 -0.62 4.87 -6.83
N LEU A 96 -0.13 5.60 -5.82
CA LEU A 96 0.16 5.03 -4.50
C LEU A 96 -1.09 4.49 -3.80
N ARG A 97 -2.27 4.96 -4.16
CA ARG A 97 -3.54 4.41 -3.63
C ARG A 97 -3.79 2.97 -4.09
N ARG A 98 -3.29 2.57 -5.27
CA ARG A 98 -3.58 1.29 -5.92
C ARG A 98 -2.38 0.37 -6.06
N ALA A 99 -1.16 0.94 -6.14
CA ALA A 99 0.07 0.23 -6.44
C ALA A 99 1.25 0.74 -5.62
N VAL A 100 2.35 0.01 -5.67
CA VAL A 100 3.67 0.52 -5.28
C VAL A 100 4.16 1.39 -6.42
N GLY A 101 4.58 2.61 -6.12
CA GLY A 101 5.07 3.57 -7.10
C GLY A 101 6.59 3.51 -7.21
N HIS A 102 7.11 3.48 -8.43
CA HIS A 102 8.53 3.71 -8.70
C HIS A 102 8.79 5.20 -8.86
N LEU A 103 9.81 5.73 -8.19
CA LEU A 103 10.20 7.13 -8.32
C LEU A 103 10.90 7.35 -9.66
N PRO A 104 10.34 8.16 -10.59
CA PRO A 104 10.81 8.24 -11.98
C PRO A 104 12.25 8.72 -12.16
N GLU A 105 12.77 9.46 -11.19
CA GLU A 105 14.15 10.00 -11.24
C GLU A 105 15.19 9.02 -10.69
N THR A 106 14.78 7.79 -10.38
CA THR A 106 15.67 6.74 -9.88
C THR A 106 15.84 5.63 -10.93
N PRO A 107 16.95 4.86 -10.88
CA PRO A 107 17.16 3.74 -11.78
C PRO A 107 16.02 2.71 -11.75
N ILE A 108 15.84 2.00 -12.84
CA ILE A 108 14.91 0.86 -12.90
C ILE A 108 15.56 -0.41 -12.34
N PRO A 109 14.76 -1.43 -11.92
CA PRO A 109 15.29 -2.71 -11.45
C PRO A 109 16.28 -3.33 -12.45
N GLY A 110 17.46 -3.74 -11.94
CA GLY A 110 18.55 -4.30 -12.74
C GLY A 110 19.62 -3.31 -13.15
N GLU A 111 19.33 -2.02 -13.14
CA GLU A 111 20.35 -0.99 -13.39
C GLU A 111 21.23 -0.72 -12.16
N TRP A 112 22.40 -0.14 -12.41
CA TRP A 112 23.28 0.37 -11.37
C TRP A 112 22.67 1.62 -10.72
N GLY A 113 22.74 1.68 -9.40
CA GLY A 113 22.26 2.80 -8.63
C GLY A 113 21.18 2.38 -7.62
N ASN A 114 20.42 3.36 -7.15
CA ASN A 114 19.42 3.20 -6.10
C ASN A 114 18.01 3.25 -6.69
N VAL A 115 17.41 2.10 -6.88
CA VAL A 115 15.99 1.97 -7.28
C VAL A 115 15.11 2.37 -6.09
N ALA A 116 14.22 3.33 -6.26
CA ALA A 116 13.35 3.76 -5.17
C ALA A 116 11.87 3.43 -5.43
N LEU A 117 11.25 2.76 -4.47
CA LEU A 117 9.85 2.38 -4.50
C LEU A 117 9.12 2.98 -3.30
N ALA A 118 7.97 3.62 -3.55
CA ALA A 118 7.11 4.20 -2.53
C ALA A 118 5.78 3.47 -2.39
N GLY A 119 5.24 3.44 -1.17
CA GLY A 119 3.92 2.86 -0.90
C GLY A 119 3.31 3.40 0.38
N HIS A 120 1.98 3.34 0.48
CA HIS A 120 1.28 3.79 1.67
C HIS A 120 1.49 2.84 2.85
N ARG A 121 1.72 3.42 4.04
CA ARG A 121 1.95 2.69 5.32
C ARG A 121 0.73 1.93 5.84
N ASP A 122 -0.47 2.32 5.43
CA ASP A 122 -1.75 1.78 5.90
C ASP A 122 -2.36 0.76 4.94
N SER A 123 -1.71 0.54 3.78
CA SER A 123 -2.13 -0.39 2.75
C SER A 123 -0.99 -1.34 2.34
N LEU A 124 -0.47 -1.17 1.13
CA LEU A 124 0.50 -2.11 0.53
C LEU A 124 1.80 -2.25 1.33
N PHE A 125 2.31 -1.16 1.92
CA PHE A 125 3.53 -1.19 2.73
C PHE A 125 3.29 -1.29 4.24
N ARG A 126 2.05 -1.58 4.66
CA ARG A 126 1.76 -1.86 6.07
C ARG A 126 2.57 -3.02 6.65
N PRO A 127 2.81 -4.14 5.92
CA PRO A 127 3.61 -5.25 6.43
C PRO A 127 5.08 -4.89 6.70
N LEU A 128 5.63 -3.81 6.08
CA LEU A 128 7.01 -3.38 6.30
C LEU A 128 7.33 -3.04 7.76
N ARG A 129 6.34 -2.87 8.63
CA ARG A 129 6.56 -2.72 10.07
C ARG A 129 7.27 -3.92 10.71
N HIS A 130 7.22 -5.07 10.05
CA HIS A 130 7.80 -6.35 10.52
C HIS A 130 9.04 -6.76 9.74
N ILE A 131 9.50 -5.95 8.78
CA ILE A 131 10.67 -6.27 7.97
C ILE A 131 11.93 -6.33 8.83
N GLN A 132 12.79 -7.28 8.54
CA GLN A 132 14.02 -7.49 9.27
C GLN A 132 15.24 -7.46 8.33
N THR A 133 16.39 -7.12 8.89
CA THR A 133 17.67 -7.29 8.21
C THR A 133 17.87 -8.75 7.83
N GLY A 134 18.22 -8.99 6.58
CA GLY A 134 18.37 -10.33 6.01
C GLY A 134 17.16 -10.83 5.24
N ASP A 135 15.98 -10.20 5.36
CA ASP A 135 14.82 -10.52 4.53
C ASP A 135 15.14 -10.36 3.04
N PHE A 136 14.48 -11.17 2.21
CA PHE A 136 14.60 -11.09 0.76
C PHE A 136 13.43 -10.33 0.15
N ILE A 137 13.76 -9.46 -0.82
CA ILE A 137 12.82 -8.72 -1.65
C ILE A 137 13.08 -9.13 -3.09
N THR A 138 12.06 -9.62 -3.77
CA THR A 138 12.12 -10.00 -5.18
C THR A 138 11.36 -8.99 -6.01
N LEU A 139 12.03 -8.39 -6.99
CA LEU A 139 11.41 -7.58 -8.03
C LEU A 139 11.38 -8.39 -9.32
N ARG A 140 10.20 -8.51 -9.93
CA ARG A 140 10.03 -9.11 -11.24
C ARG A 140 9.53 -8.05 -12.20
N THR A 141 10.30 -7.79 -13.26
CA THR A 141 9.93 -6.79 -14.28
C THR A 141 8.86 -7.32 -15.23
N ILE A 142 8.19 -6.42 -15.94
CA ILE A 142 7.24 -6.79 -17.01
C ILE A 142 7.93 -7.56 -18.13
N GLY A 143 9.24 -7.38 -18.36
CA GLY A 143 10.06 -8.14 -19.29
C GLY A 143 10.39 -9.57 -18.83
N GLY A 144 9.97 -9.97 -17.62
CA GLY A 144 10.19 -11.30 -17.06
C GLY A 144 11.51 -11.48 -16.30
N GLU A 145 12.34 -10.44 -16.23
CA GLU A 145 13.57 -10.47 -15.45
C GLU A 145 13.25 -10.48 -13.96
N THR A 146 14.10 -11.13 -13.18
CA THR A 146 13.92 -11.24 -11.73
C THR A 146 15.19 -10.80 -11.01
N PHE A 147 15.04 -9.84 -10.11
CA PHE A 147 16.12 -9.29 -9.29
C PHE A 147 15.83 -9.57 -7.82
N GLN A 148 16.78 -10.13 -7.11
CA GLN A 148 16.66 -10.43 -5.70
C GLN A 148 17.54 -9.47 -4.90
N TYR A 149 16.94 -8.84 -3.89
CA TYR A 149 17.61 -7.92 -2.97
C TYR A 149 17.54 -8.48 -1.56
N ARG A 150 18.60 -8.27 -0.78
CA ARG A 150 18.64 -8.61 0.64
C ARG A 150 18.63 -7.34 1.48
N VAL A 151 17.73 -7.26 2.45
CA VAL A 151 17.62 -6.12 3.37
C VAL A 151 18.90 -6.00 4.20
N GLU A 152 19.52 -4.83 4.15
CA GLU A 152 20.70 -4.51 4.96
C GLU A 152 20.34 -3.70 6.20
N SER A 153 19.42 -2.72 6.07
CA SER A 153 19.06 -1.86 7.19
C SER A 153 17.68 -1.22 7.03
N THR A 154 17.15 -0.78 8.15
CA THR A 154 15.96 0.06 8.21
C THR A 154 16.26 1.34 8.98
N ARG A 155 15.66 2.47 8.58
CA ARG A 155 15.83 3.77 9.24
C ARG A 155 14.53 4.56 9.25
N VAL A 156 14.40 5.42 10.25
CA VAL A 156 13.36 6.47 10.27
C VAL A 156 14.05 7.80 10.03
N VAL A 157 13.54 8.56 9.03
CA VAL A 157 14.14 9.82 8.61
C VAL A 157 13.08 10.92 8.48
N SER A 158 13.53 12.17 8.39
CA SER A 158 12.66 13.31 8.06
C SER A 158 12.09 13.15 6.64
N PRO A 159 10.87 13.67 6.36
CA PRO A 159 10.34 13.72 5.00
C PRO A 159 11.19 14.49 4.00
N THR A 160 12.04 15.37 4.49
CA THR A 160 12.95 16.22 3.69
C THR A 160 14.35 15.62 3.53
N ASP A 161 14.60 14.41 4.07
CA ASP A 161 15.89 13.75 3.95
C ASP A 161 16.04 13.10 2.57
N MET A 162 16.65 13.82 1.63
CA MET A 162 16.92 13.36 0.28
C MET A 162 18.14 12.46 0.18
N GLU A 163 18.92 12.28 1.27
CA GLU A 163 20.07 11.38 1.30
C GLU A 163 19.69 9.93 0.96
N VAL A 164 18.45 9.54 1.29
CA VAL A 164 17.92 8.19 1.02
C VAL A 164 17.77 7.88 -0.47
N LEU A 165 17.74 8.92 -1.32
CA LEU A 165 17.59 8.81 -2.78
C LEU A 165 18.90 9.04 -3.53
N LYS A 166 20.00 9.30 -2.83
CA LYS A 166 21.27 9.54 -3.50
C LYS A 166 21.66 8.37 -4.38
N PRO A 167 22.30 8.65 -5.54
CA PRO A 167 22.87 7.62 -6.38
C PRO A 167 23.83 6.72 -5.59
N SER A 168 23.76 5.43 -5.86
CA SER A 168 24.62 4.41 -5.26
C SER A 168 25.57 3.84 -6.33
N ASN A 169 26.76 3.46 -5.92
CA ASN A 169 27.71 2.71 -6.76
C ASN A 169 27.44 1.19 -6.71
N ARG A 170 26.30 0.79 -6.17
CA ARG A 170 25.85 -0.61 -6.04
C ARG A 170 24.44 -0.69 -6.59
N LYS A 171 23.99 -1.88 -6.95
CA LYS A 171 22.60 -2.14 -7.24
C LYS A 171 21.84 -2.18 -5.93
N GLU A 172 21.18 -1.07 -5.62
CA GLU A 172 20.49 -0.79 -4.36
C GLU A 172 18.99 -0.66 -4.58
N LEU A 173 18.22 -1.07 -3.60
CA LEU A 173 16.78 -0.89 -3.54
C LEU A 173 16.42 -0.15 -2.26
N THR A 174 15.69 0.94 -2.39
CA THR A 174 15.14 1.72 -1.27
C THR A 174 13.61 1.65 -1.29
N LEU A 175 13.01 1.06 -0.23
CA LEU A 175 11.57 1.14 -0.03
C LEU A 175 11.25 2.30 0.92
N ILE A 176 10.23 3.09 0.58
CA ILE A 176 9.86 4.31 1.29
C ILE A 176 8.39 4.25 1.67
N THR A 177 8.11 4.43 2.95
CA THR A 177 6.73 4.60 3.42
C THR A 177 6.65 5.65 4.54
N CYS A 178 5.44 6.08 4.86
CA CYS A 178 5.20 7.00 5.95
C CYS A 178 5.38 6.33 7.32
N PHE A 179 5.83 7.11 8.34
CA PHE A 179 6.03 6.65 9.71
C PHE A 179 5.52 7.70 10.72
N PRO A 180 4.92 7.29 11.87
CA PRO A 180 4.66 5.94 12.36
C PRO A 180 3.55 5.20 11.60
N PHE A 181 3.55 3.85 11.66
CA PHE A 181 2.58 3.01 10.94
C PHE A 181 1.14 3.17 11.45
N ASP A 182 0.95 3.45 12.74
CA ASP A 182 -0.37 3.58 13.38
C ASP A 182 -0.78 5.05 13.63
N PHE A 183 -0.11 6.00 12.96
CA PHE A 183 -0.39 7.42 13.12
C PHE A 183 -1.58 7.86 12.24
N VAL A 184 -2.50 8.66 12.80
CA VAL A 184 -3.63 9.24 12.06
C VAL A 184 -3.27 10.64 11.59
N GLY A 185 -3.42 10.90 10.28
CA GLY A 185 -3.08 12.18 9.66
C GLY A 185 -1.73 12.19 8.94
N SER A 186 -1.20 13.38 8.68
CA SER A 186 0.07 13.58 7.97
C SER A 186 1.25 13.05 8.78
N ALA A 187 1.97 12.08 8.24
CA ALA A 187 3.08 11.44 8.95
C ALA A 187 4.27 12.37 9.09
N PRO A 188 4.84 12.51 10.31
CA PRO A 188 5.99 13.37 10.56
C PRO A 188 7.29 12.83 9.97
N ASN A 189 7.39 11.52 9.72
CA ASN A 189 8.61 10.86 9.27
C ASN A 189 8.36 9.89 8.11
N ARG A 190 9.47 9.33 7.59
CA ARG A 190 9.48 8.24 6.61
C ARG A 190 10.22 7.04 7.19
N PHE A 191 9.68 5.86 6.94
CA PHE A 191 10.35 4.58 7.20
C PHE A 191 11.02 4.13 5.91
N ILE A 192 12.31 3.87 5.99
CA ILE A 192 13.18 3.51 4.87
C ILE A 192 13.69 2.10 5.09
N VAL A 193 13.57 1.26 4.07
CA VAL A 193 14.23 -0.04 3.99
C VAL A 193 15.28 0.05 2.90
N ARG A 194 16.52 -0.29 3.24
CA ARG A 194 17.63 -0.36 2.29
C ARG A 194 18.03 -1.79 2.07
N ALA A 195 18.11 -2.20 0.81
CA ALA A 195 18.48 -3.53 0.40
C ALA A 195 19.46 -3.50 -0.77
N PHE A 196 20.28 -4.54 -0.92
CA PHE A 196 21.24 -4.65 -2.04
C PHE A 196 20.99 -5.92 -2.82
N GLU A 197 21.16 -5.82 -4.15
CA GLU A 197 21.03 -6.97 -5.03
C GLU A 197 22.02 -8.06 -4.64
N VAL A 198 21.53 -9.28 -4.58
CA VAL A 198 22.31 -10.48 -4.38
C VAL A 198 22.34 -11.29 -5.67
N ALA A 199 23.46 -11.91 -5.97
CA ALA A 199 23.53 -12.80 -7.12
C ALA A 199 22.46 -13.89 -6.98
N PRO A 200 21.77 -14.28 -8.07
CA PRO A 200 20.85 -15.40 -8.02
C PRO A 200 21.59 -16.62 -7.48
N SER A 201 21.06 -17.26 -6.43
CA SER A 201 21.54 -18.54 -5.98
C SER A 201 21.25 -19.54 -7.10
N ASN A 202 22.31 -20.01 -7.78
CA ASN A 202 22.21 -21.19 -8.63
C ASN A 202 22.06 -22.43 -7.73
N ASP A 203 20.83 -22.74 -7.36
CA ASP A 203 20.46 -24.05 -6.81
C ASP A 203 19.79 -24.87 -7.92
#